data_3b48cceddea9f70d407375435aae84fb
#
_entry.id   3b48cceddea9f70d407375435aae84fb
#
_cell.length_a   1.000
_cell.length_b   1.000
_cell.length_c   1.000
_cell.angle_alpha   90.00
_cell.angle_beta   90.00
_cell.angle_gamma   90.00
#
_symmetry.space_group_name_H-M   'P 1'
#
loop_
_entity.id
_entity.type
_entity.pdbx_description
1 polymer ?
#
loop_
_entity_poly.entity_id
_entity_poly.type
_entity_poly.pdbx_seq_one_letter_code
_entity_poly.pdbx_strand_id
1 'polypeptide(L)'
;WQMNRLLALLAVLFALAAPACTNLLVGKKASKNGACFITYSADSYGMYGRMLHYPAGKHAPGTMRKIVDGDTHKPLGEIPEAPYTYNVVGNINEHQVAITETTFGGREELWPKNPVGGIDYVSLMALGLQRAKTAREAIRVMTDLVARYGYASEGESFSVADPNEAWILEMIGKGDSAKGAVWVAVRIPDDCISAHANQSRIHRFNLKDKKNVMYARDVISFARSKGYFKGRDDEFSFSDAFAPADFSSQRFCEARVWSLFNHFTTGMDKYVPFVDGKHIGTSEVMPLYVKPTQLLSLEDVMSAMRDHYENTPFDGTKDAGSGVWGAPYRPSPLTWEHEGKKYFNERPVSTHQASF
;
A
#
# COMPACT_ATOMS: atom_id res chain seq x y z
N TRP A 1 16.57 -7.75 -40.21
CA TRP A 1 16.69 -8.90 -39.26
C TRP A 1 17.43 -8.54 -37.99
N GLN A 2 18.46 -7.71 -38.06
CA GLN A 2 19.19 -7.24 -36.87
C GLN A 2 18.42 -6.18 -36.08
N MET A 3 17.65 -5.33 -36.73
CA MET A 3 16.85 -4.26 -36.08
C MET A 3 15.70 -4.83 -35.22
N ASN A 4 15.08 -5.94 -35.65
CA ASN A 4 14.04 -6.62 -34.88
C ASN A 4 14.60 -7.36 -33.66
N ARG A 5 15.87 -7.77 -33.66
CA ARG A 5 16.53 -8.36 -32.48
C ARG A 5 16.93 -7.30 -31.46
N LEU A 6 17.30 -6.10 -31.93
CA LEU A 6 17.61 -4.97 -31.01
C LEU A 6 16.34 -4.46 -30.32
N LEU A 7 15.21 -4.40 -31.03
CA LEU A 7 13.90 -4.04 -30.45
C LEU A 7 13.39 -5.12 -29.49
N ALA A 8 13.64 -6.40 -29.76
CA ALA A 8 13.30 -7.48 -28.83
C ALA A 8 14.19 -7.47 -27.57
N LEU A 9 15.48 -7.10 -27.68
CA LEU A 9 16.36 -6.92 -26.52
C LEU A 9 16.01 -5.67 -25.70
N LEU A 10 15.57 -4.58 -26.32
CA LEU A 10 15.07 -3.39 -25.62
C LEU A 10 13.73 -3.64 -24.92
N ALA A 11 12.86 -4.49 -25.47
CA ALA A 11 11.60 -4.87 -24.82
C ALA A 11 11.80 -5.78 -23.60
N VAL A 12 12.90 -6.53 -23.53
CA VAL A 12 13.25 -7.39 -22.37
C VAL A 12 13.86 -6.57 -21.20
N LEU A 13 14.38 -5.36 -21.47
CA LEU A 13 14.94 -4.48 -20.43
C LEU A 13 13.89 -3.66 -19.67
N PHE A 14 12.62 -3.74 -20.05
CA PHE A 14 11.49 -3.14 -19.34
C PHE A 14 10.60 -4.13 -18.59
N ALA A 15 11.12 -5.29 -18.20
CA ALA A 15 10.55 -5.99 -17.06
C ALA A 15 10.94 -5.20 -15.79
N LEU A 16 10.30 -4.07 -15.61
CA LEU A 16 10.38 -3.28 -14.40
C LEU A 16 10.07 -4.22 -13.23
N ALA A 17 11.06 -4.43 -12.39
CA ALA A 17 10.81 -4.98 -11.08
C ALA A 17 9.79 -4.06 -10.42
N ALA A 18 8.52 -4.47 -10.36
CA ALA A 18 7.51 -3.72 -9.66
C ALA A 18 8.02 -3.50 -8.24
N PRO A 19 8.05 -2.26 -7.75
CA PRO A 19 8.44 -2.01 -6.37
C PRO A 19 7.56 -2.87 -5.46
N ALA A 20 8.14 -3.52 -4.48
CA ALA A 20 7.42 -4.27 -3.48
C ALA A 20 7.50 -3.50 -2.16
N CYS A 21 6.36 -3.27 -1.53
CA CYS A 21 6.26 -2.56 -0.27
C CYS A 21 5.51 -3.43 0.73
N THR A 22 5.83 -3.31 2.02
CA THR A 22 5.12 -4.04 3.06
C THR A 22 4.96 -3.16 4.29
N ASN A 23 3.73 -3.07 4.79
CA ASN A 23 3.41 -2.32 6.00
C ASN A 23 2.69 -3.22 7.00
N LEU A 24 3.08 -3.09 8.28
CA LEU A 24 2.39 -3.66 9.44
C LEU A 24 1.82 -2.52 10.27
N LEU A 25 0.57 -2.66 10.73
CA LEU A 25 -0.09 -1.74 11.63
C LEU A 25 -0.41 -2.47 12.93
N VAL A 26 -0.15 -1.81 14.06
CA VAL A 26 -0.45 -2.35 15.40
C VAL A 26 -1.29 -1.34 16.16
N GLY A 27 -2.48 -1.75 16.59
CA GLY A 27 -3.34 -0.93 17.43
C GLY A 27 -2.78 -0.75 18.84
N LYS A 28 -3.11 0.35 19.50
CA LYS A 28 -2.53 0.73 20.81
C LYS A 28 -2.74 -0.29 21.94
N LYS A 29 -3.79 -1.11 21.86
CA LYS A 29 -4.07 -2.19 22.83
C LYS A 29 -3.49 -3.53 22.40
N ALA A 30 -2.93 -3.62 21.19
CA ALA A 30 -2.18 -4.77 20.71
C ALA A 30 -0.67 -4.61 20.98
N SER A 31 -0.21 -3.45 21.42
CA SER A 31 1.19 -3.17 21.74
C SER A 31 1.45 -3.18 23.24
N LYS A 32 2.66 -3.58 23.67
CA LYS A 32 3.10 -3.63 25.08
C LYS A 32 3.18 -2.25 25.75
N ASN A 33 3.50 -1.22 24.97
CA ASN A 33 3.69 0.15 25.48
C ASN A 33 2.49 1.06 25.26
N GLY A 34 1.40 0.55 24.69
CA GLY A 34 0.19 1.34 24.41
C GLY A 34 0.28 2.30 23.22
N ALA A 35 1.35 2.22 22.41
CA ALA A 35 1.49 3.02 21.20
C ALA A 35 0.87 2.32 19.98
N CYS A 36 0.37 3.10 19.01
CA CYS A 36 0.17 2.60 17.67
C CYS A 36 1.51 2.50 16.94
N PHE A 37 1.73 1.40 16.22
CA PHE A 37 2.87 1.28 15.30
C PHE A 37 2.37 1.21 13.86
N ILE A 38 3.10 1.83 12.95
CA ILE A 38 3.08 1.51 11.53
C ILE A 38 4.51 1.33 11.06
N THR A 39 4.73 0.38 10.17
CA THR A 39 6.02 0.14 9.53
C THR A 39 5.98 0.58 8.08
N TYR A 40 7.14 0.72 7.47
CA TYR A 40 7.29 0.95 6.06
C TYR A 40 8.51 0.22 5.52
N SER A 41 8.30 -0.64 4.56
CA SER A 41 9.34 -1.22 3.73
C SER A 41 9.01 -0.88 2.28
N ALA A 42 9.85 -0.08 1.65
CA ALA A 42 9.78 0.23 0.23
C ALA A 42 10.91 -0.48 -0.49
N ASP A 43 10.59 -1.51 -1.25
CA ASP A 43 11.58 -2.33 -1.93
C ASP A 43 11.83 -1.80 -3.34
N SER A 44 13.06 -1.38 -3.61
CA SER A 44 13.44 -0.88 -4.94
C SER A 44 14.91 -1.13 -5.21
N TYR A 45 15.25 -1.44 -6.45
CA TYR A 45 16.66 -1.52 -6.90
C TYR A 45 17.28 -0.15 -7.19
N GLY A 46 16.48 0.87 -7.41
CA GLY A 46 16.92 2.20 -7.86
C GLY A 46 16.72 3.32 -6.85
N MET A 47 16.02 3.06 -5.75
CA MET A 47 15.75 4.08 -4.73
C MET A 47 16.72 3.91 -3.55
N TYR A 48 17.20 5.05 -3.06
CA TYR A 48 17.94 5.11 -1.80
C TYR A 48 17.12 5.87 -0.78
N GLY A 49 16.82 5.21 0.34
CA GLY A 49 16.15 5.85 1.46
C GLY A 49 17.02 6.95 2.04
N ARG A 50 16.45 8.12 2.16
CA ARG A 50 17.03 9.23 2.90
C ARG A 50 15.99 9.79 3.85
N MET A 51 16.42 10.19 5.02
CA MET A 51 15.55 10.87 5.94
C MET A 51 15.26 12.28 5.41
N LEU A 52 14.02 12.51 4.99
CA LEU A 52 13.57 13.81 4.55
C LEU A 52 13.18 14.65 5.77
N HIS A 53 13.43 15.94 5.71
CA HIS A 53 13.01 16.90 6.72
C HIS A 53 12.31 18.07 6.05
N TYR A 54 11.06 18.30 6.46
CA TYR A 54 10.27 19.47 6.09
C TYR A 54 10.07 20.30 7.35
N PRO A 55 10.77 21.43 7.50
CA PRO A 55 10.63 22.27 8.69
C PRO A 55 9.23 22.90 8.77
N ALA A 56 8.74 23.09 9.99
CA ALA A 56 7.53 23.85 10.22
C ALA A 56 7.70 25.30 9.71
N GLY A 57 6.62 25.89 9.22
CA GLY A 57 6.69 27.26 8.69
C GLY A 57 5.35 27.96 8.57
N LYS A 58 5.42 29.29 8.66
CA LYS A 58 4.32 30.20 8.27
C LYS A 58 4.52 30.63 6.83
N HIS A 59 3.45 30.66 6.05
CA HIS A 59 3.49 31.03 4.65
C HIS A 59 2.62 32.26 4.39
N ALA A 60 3.14 33.16 3.56
CA ALA A 60 2.41 34.35 3.17
C ALA A 60 1.16 33.98 2.32
N PRO A 61 0.08 34.78 2.39
CA PRO A 61 -1.06 34.59 1.49
C PRO A 61 -0.61 34.56 0.03
N GLY A 62 -1.13 33.62 -0.74
CA GLY A 62 -0.79 33.43 -2.15
C GLY A 62 0.47 32.62 -2.43
N THR A 63 1.17 32.13 -1.38
CA THR A 63 2.29 31.19 -1.58
C THR A 63 1.78 29.92 -2.27
N MET A 64 2.53 29.48 -3.28
CA MET A 64 2.24 28.24 -4.03
C MET A 64 3.25 27.14 -3.67
N ARG A 65 2.75 25.92 -3.54
CA ARG A 65 3.52 24.71 -3.35
C ARG A 65 3.66 23.99 -4.68
N LYS A 66 4.89 23.80 -5.13
CA LYS A 66 5.19 22.95 -6.30
C LYS A 66 4.93 21.48 -5.96
N ILE A 67 4.25 20.80 -6.86
CA ILE A 67 4.04 19.35 -6.81
C ILE A 67 4.94 18.72 -7.86
N VAL A 68 5.77 17.79 -7.41
CA VAL A 68 6.73 17.07 -8.23
C VAL A 68 6.52 15.59 -7.96
N ASP A 69 6.36 14.82 -9.01
CA ASP A 69 6.20 13.36 -8.92
C ASP A 69 7.40 12.73 -8.18
N GLY A 70 7.11 11.95 -7.15
CA GLY A 70 8.12 11.40 -6.26
C GLY A 70 9.07 10.40 -6.92
N ASP A 71 8.59 9.68 -7.91
CA ASP A 71 9.34 8.62 -8.60
C ASP A 71 10.11 9.16 -9.81
N THR A 72 9.43 9.95 -10.63
CA THR A 72 9.98 10.45 -11.91
C THR A 72 10.61 11.81 -11.83
N HIS A 73 10.39 12.54 -10.72
CA HIS A 73 10.80 13.93 -10.50
C HIS A 73 10.25 14.93 -11.53
N LYS A 74 9.20 14.57 -12.25
CA LYS A 74 8.54 15.46 -13.21
C LYS A 74 7.63 16.45 -12.50
N PRO A 75 7.59 17.73 -12.93
CA PRO A 75 6.62 18.67 -12.41
C PRO A 75 5.19 18.25 -12.73
N LEU A 76 4.33 18.21 -11.70
CA LEU A 76 2.90 17.94 -11.84
C LEU A 76 2.06 19.21 -11.81
N GLY A 77 2.57 20.29 -11.21
CA GLY A 77 1.87 21.56 -11.10
C GLY A 77 2.12 22.27 -9.78
N GLU A 78 1.19 23.13 -9.41
CA GLU A 78 1.25 23.91 -8.17
C GLU A 78 -0.12 23.96 -7.50
N ILE A 79 -0.12 23.96 -6.18
CA ILE A 79 -1.31 24.15 -5.36
C ILE A 79 -1.07 25.27 -4.33
N PRO A 80 -2.10 25.93 -3.81
CA PRO A 80 -1.93 26.88 -2.71
C PRO A 80 -1.28 26.19 -1.49
N GLU A 81 -0.27 26.86 -0.94
CA GLU A 81 0.33 26.39 0.31
C GLU A 81 -0.60 26.69 1.50
N ALA A 82 -0.55 25.82 2.52
CA ALA A 82 -1.26 26.08 3.76
C ALA A 82 -0.66 27.30 4.49
N PRO A 83 -1.44 28.10 5.21
CA PRO A 83 -0.91 29.25 5.97
C PRO A 83 0.15 28.87 7.01
N TYR A 84 0.11 27.62 7.46
CA TYR A 84 1.10 27.03 8.35
C TYR A 84 1.28 25.56 8.00
N THR A 85 2.53 25.08 8.03
CA THR A 85 2.88 23.68 7.84
C THR A 85 3.62 23.14 9.06
N TYR A 86 3.32 21.91 9.45
CA TYR A 86 3.97 21.22 10.57
C TYR A 86 5.34 20.69 10.20
N ASN A 87 6.19 20.54 11.21
CA ASN A 87 7.49 19.90 11.08
C ASN A 87 7.31 18.40 10.80
N VAL A 88 8.03 17.88 9.79
CA VAL A 88 7.98 16.47 9.38
C VAL A 88 9.41 15.94 9.27
N VAL A 89 9.67 14.79 9.86
CA VAL A 89 10.91 14.03 9.71
C VAL A 89 10.57 12.63 9.20
N GLY A 90 11.12 12.27 8.03
CA GLY A 90 10.72 11.04 7.37
C GLY A 90 9.21 10.98 7.13
N ASN A 91 8.56 9.99 7.70
CA ASN A 91 7.12 9.74 7.54
C ASN A 91 6.28 10.09 8.79
N ILE A 92 6.81 10.91 9.71
CA ILE A 92 6.11 11.33 10.93
C ILE A 92 6.22 12.83 11.16
N ASN A 93 5.14 13.46 11.67
CA ASN A 93 5.14 14.88 11.99
C ASN A 93 5.25 15.15 13.52
N GLU A 94 5.40 16.41 13.89
CA GLU A 94 5.52 16.88 15.29
C GLU A 94 4.31 16.57 16.18
N HIS A 95 3.16 16.24 15.60
CA HIS A 95 1.96 15.77 16.29
C HIS A 95 1.86 14.25 16.36
N GLN A 96 2.94 13.53 16.01
CA GLN A 96 3.00 12.06 15.96
C GLN A 96 1.99 11.42 14.98
N VAL A 97 1.56 12.16 13.97
CA VAL A 97 0.87 11.56 12.82
C VAL A 97 1.91 10.93 11.92
N ALA A 98 1.73 9.67 11.57
CA ALA A 98 2.60 8.94 10.66
C ALA A 98 1.80 8.42 9.45
N ILE A 99 2.41 8.46 8.27
CA ILE A 99 1.81 7.98 7.01
C ILE A 99 2.85 7.18 6.24
N THR A 100 2.48 5.97 5.84
CA THR A 100 3.27 5.09 4.97
C THR A 100 2.37 4.48 3.92
N GLU A 101 2.91 3.80 2.90
CA GLU A 101 2.08 3.28 1.81
C GLU A 101 2.56 1.94 1.25
N THR A 102 1.72 1.33 0.41
CA THR A 102 2.07 0.29 -0.57
C THR A 102 1.23 0.48 -1.83
N THR A 103 1.86 0.52 -2.98
CA THR A 103 1.17 0.59 -4.27
C THR A 103 0.51 -0.73 -4.60
N PHE A 104 -0.81 -0.77 -4.79
CA PHE A 104 -1.51 -1.97 -5.25
C PHE A 104 -1.82 -1.93 -6.76
N GLY A 105 -1.56 -0.82 -7.42
CA GLY A 105 -1.86 -0.63 -8.83
C GLY A 105 -3.35 -0.59 -9.12
N GLY A 106 -4.02 -1.72 -9.08
CA GLY A 106 -5.44 -1.86 -9.38
C GLY A 106 -5.72 -1.83 -10.87
N ARG A 107 -6.92 -1.39 -11.26
CA ARG A 107 -7.31 -1.34 -12.67
C ARG A 107 -6.56 -0.27 -13.44
N GLU A 108 -5.76 -0.66 -14.43
CA GLU A 108 -4.89 0.23 -15.23
C GLU A 108 -5.67 1.33 -15.97
N GLU A 109 -6.91 1.07 -16.35
CA GLU A 109 -7.77 2.07 -16.99
C GLU A 109 -8.17 3.23 -16.05
N LEU A 110 -7.90 3.10 -14.76
CA LEU A 110 -8.10 4.14 -13.75
C LEU A 110 -6.82 4.94 -13.43
N TRP A 111 -5.69 4.53 -13.99
CA TRP A 111 -4.45 5.29 -13.86
C TRP A 111 -4.49 6.56 -14.69
N PRO A 112 -3.91 7.66 -14.25
CA PRO A 112 -3.89 8.89 -15.02
C PRO A 112 -2.94 8.74 -16.21
N LYS A 113 -3.44 8.91 -17.42
CA LYS A 113 -2.58 8.98 -18.63
C LYS A 113 -1.81 10.28 -18.72
N ASN A 114 -2.41 11.36 -18.19
CA ASN A 114 -1.79 12.66 -18.05
C ASN A 114 -1.87 13.10 -16.59
N PRO A 115 -0.82 12.87 -15.78
CA PRO A 115 -0.83 13.20 -14.35
C PRO A 115 -0.68 14.69 -14.05
N VAL A 116 -0.48 15.54 -15.07
CA VAL A 116 -0.31 17.00 -14.88
C VAL A 116 -1.55 17.61 -14.23
N GLY A 117 -1.33 18.38 -13.17
CA GLY A 117 -2.38 19.00 -12.38
C GLY A 117 -2.89 18.16 -11.21
N GLY A 118 -2.48 16.87 -11.11
CA GLY A 118 -2.79 15.99 -9.98
C GLY A 118 -1.70 16.01 -8.90
N ILE A 119 -1.96 15.26 -7.83
CA ILE A 119 -1.02 15.06 -6.71
C ILE A 119 -0.65 13.58 -6.69
N ASP A 120 0.64 13.29 -6.73
CA ASP A 120 1.19 11.93 -6.59
C ASP A 120 1.15 11.46 -5.13
N TYR A 121 1.30 10.15 -4.92
CA TYR A 121 1.18 9.56 -3.59
C TYR A 121 2.25 10.06 -2.59
N VAL A 122 3.50 10.29 -3.06
CA VAL A 122 4.59 10.78 -2.20
C VAL A 122 4.30 12.21 -1.73
N SER A 123 3.94 13.09 -2.67
CA SER A 123 3.52 14.45 -2.34
C SER A 123 2.29 14.47 -1.44
N LEU A 124 1.34 13.54 -1.66
CA LEU A 124 0.11 13.45 -0.88
C LEU A 124 0.39 13.08 0.58
N MET A 125 1.31 12.12 0.84
CA MET A 125 1.76 11.80 2.20
C MET A 125 2.40 13.02 2.88
N ALA A 126 3.32 13.70 2.20
CA ALA A 126 3.99 14.88 2.73
C ALA A 126 2.99 16.01 3.07
N LEU A 127 2.03 16.27 2.19
CA LEU A 127 0.98 17.27 2.41
C LEU A 127 0.04 16.90 3.56
N GLY A 128 -0.30 15.62 3.69
CA GLY A 128 -1.08 15.09 4.82
C GLY A 128 -0.36 15.33 6.15
N LEU A 129 0.93 14.97 6.21
CA LEU A 129 1.77 15.16 7.40
C LEU A 129 1.98 16.64 7.75
N GLN A 130 2.20 17.50 6.77
CA GLN A 130 2.43 18.93 6.98
C GLN A 130 1.16 19.68 7.42
N ARG A 131 -0.04 19.11 7.29
CA ARG A 131 -1.31 19.81 7.48
C ARG A 131 -2.27 19.17 8.49
N ALA A 132 -1.92 18.03 9.09
CA ALA A 132 -2.81 17.30 9.98
C ALA A 132 -2.19 17.07 11.37
N LYS A 133 -3.04 17.07 12.41
CA LYS A 133 -2.69 16.79 13.80
C LYS A 133 -3.18 15.43 14.29
N THR A 134 -4.03 14.77 13.52
CA THR A 134 -4.58 13.44 13.81
C THR A 134 -4.67 12.60 12.56
N ALA A 135 -4.75 11.28 12.72
CA ALA A 135 -4.92 10.35 11.60
C ALA A 135 -6.18 10.67 10.77
N ARG A 136 -7.28 10.98 11.44
CA ARG A 136 -8.54 11.34 10.76
C ARG A 136 -8.44 12.64 9.98
N GLU A 137 -7.73 13.63 10.52
CA GLU A 137 -7.49 14.89 9.84
C GLU A 137 -6.60 14.66 8.61
N ALA A 138 -5.56 13.83 8.75
CA ALA A 138 -4.69 13.47 7.62
C ALA A 138 -5.48 12.81 6.47
N ILE A 139 -6.34 11.83 6.77
CA ILE A 139 -7.22 11.20 5.77
C ILE A 139 -8.09 12.26 5.07
N ARG A 140 -8.70 13.20 5.82
CA ARG A 140 -9.52 14.27 5.21
C ARG A 140 -8.67 15.20 4.35
N VAL A 141 -7.52 15.65 4.84
CA VAL A 141 -6.60 16.51 4.08
C VAL A 141 -6.22 15.84 2.76
N MET A 142 -5.78 14.59 2.80
CA MET A 142 -5.38 13.85 1.61
C MET A 142 -6.53 13.70 0.62
N THR A 143 -7.69 13.30 1.07
CA THR A 143 -8.86 13.06 0.21
C THR A 143 -9.46 14.34 -0.35
N ASP A 144 -9.48 15.43 0.43
CA ASP A 144 -9.95 16.76 -0.03
C ASP A 144 -8.99 17.37 -1.07
N LEU A 145 -7.67 17.22 -0.87
CA LEU A 145 -6.66 17.66 -1.84
C LEU A 145 -6.82 16.92 -3.18
N VAL A 146 -6.98 15.61 -3.14
CA VAL A 146 -7.19 14.79 -4.34
C VAL A 146 -8.51 15.16 -5.03
N ALA A 147 -9.59 15.34 -4.28
CA ALA A 147 -10.88 15.77 -4.85
C ALA A 147 -10.76 17.13 -5.55
N ARG A 148 -9.98 18.05 -4.99
CA ARG A 148 -9.82 19.41 -5.51
C ARG A 148 -8.84 19.50 -6.68
N TYR A 149 -7.68 18.85 -6.59
CA TYR A 149 -6.59 19.01 -7.53
C TYR A 149 -6.40 17.82 -8.46
N GLY A 150 -6.96 16.65 -8.15
CA GLY A 150 -6.77 15.42 -8.90
C GLY A 150 -5.76 14.49 -8.26
N TYR A 151 -5.71 13.26 -8.75
CA TYR A 151 -4.81 12.21 -8.29
C TYR A 151 -3.90 11.78 -9.45
N ALA A 152 -2.61 11.64 -9.18
CA ALA A 152 -1.58 11.46 -10.21
C ALA A 152 -0.84 10.11 -10.12
N SER A 153 -1.33 9.19 -9.29
CA SER A 153 -0.70 7.87 -9.09
C SER A 153 -1.62 6.71 -9.43
N GLU A 154 -1.08 5.51 -9.34
CA GLU A 154 -1.80 4.24 -9.39
C GLU A 154 -2.68 4.04 -8.14
N GLY A 155 -3.18 2.84 -7.91
CA GLY A 155 -3.88 2.51 -6.67
C GLY A 155 -2.93 2.38 -5.48
N GLU A 156 -3.25 3.05 -4.37
CA GLU A 156 -2.42 3.09 -3.16
C GLU A 156 -3.19 2.69 -1.91
N SER A 157 -2.52 1.89 -1.06
CA SER A 157 -2.93 1.63 0.31
C SER A 157 -2.04 2.43 1.25
N PHE A 158 -2.62 3.37 2.00
CA PHE A 158 -1.90 4.15 3.01
C PHE A 158 -2.17 3.60 4.40
N SER A 159 -1.12 3.38 5.19
CA SER A 159 -1.21 3.30 6.64
C SER A 159 -1.19 4.71 7.21
N VAL A 160 -2.19 5.08 7.99
CA VAL A 160 -2.27 6.39 8.65
C VAL A 160 -2.49 6.18 10.14
N ALA A 161 -1.59 6.67 10.97
CA ALA A 161 -1.68 6.49 12.41
C ALA A 161 -1.39 7.79 13.17
N ASP A 162 -1.95 7.87 14.35
CA ASP A 162 -1.60 8.81 15.40
C ASP A 162 -1.48 8.06 16.75
N PRO A 163 -1.19 8.71 17.89
CA PRO A 163 -1.09 8.00 19.17
C PRO A 163 -2.35 7.23 19.60
N ASN A 164 -3.50 7.48 18.98
CA ASN A 164 -4.79 6.93 19.39
C ASN A 164 -5.38 5.92 18.43
N GLU A 165 -5.12 6.05 17.14
CA GLU A 165 -5.78 5.29 16.10
C GLU A 165 -4.82 4.91 14.97
N ALA A 166 -5.04 3.73 14.37
CA ALA A 166 -4.41 3.29 13.13
C ALA A 166 -5.49 3.01 12.08
N TRP A 167 -5.22 3.38 10.83
CA TRP A 167 -6.15 3.29 9.71
C TRP A 167 -5.45 2.73 8.47
N ILE A 168 -6.18 2.01 7.64
CA ILE A 168 -5.83 1.77 6.25
C ILE A 168 -6.74 2.64 5.39
N LEU A 169 -6.16 3.46 4.52
CA LEU A 169 -6.85 4.23 3.48
C LEU A 169 -6.45 3.65 2.12
N GLU A 170 -7.38 3.12 1.37
CA GLU A 170 -7.18 2.68 -0.01
C GLU A 170 -7.79 3.65 -0.99
N MET A 171 -7.03 4.02 -2.02
CA MET A 171 -7.39 5.06 -2.98
C MET A 171 -6.94 4.66 -4.39
N ILE A 172 -7.76 4.94 -5.39
CA ILE A 172 -7.41 4.81 -6.80
C ILE A 172 -8.05 5.94 -7.61
N GLY A 173 -7.35 6.41 -8.64
CA GLY A 173 -7.85 7.45 -9.52
C GLY A 173 -9.14 7.08 -10.27
N LYS A 174 -9.67 8.03 -11.01
CA LYS A 174 -10.85 7.86 -11.86
C LYS A 174 -10.51 7.78 -13.36
N GLY A 175 -9.21 7.60 -13.67
CA GLY A 175 -8.67 7.70 -15.02
C GLY A 175 -8.92 9.09 -15.61
N ASP A 176 -8.90 9.18 -16.94
CA ASP A 176 -9.17 10.46 -17.63
C ASP A 176 -10.66 10.83 -17.65
N SER A 177 -11.53 9.99 -17.09
CA SER A 177 -12.98 10.19 -17.15
C SER A 177 -13.52 11.20 -16.13
N ALA A 178 -12.81 11.38 -15.02
CA ALA A 178 -13.22 12.31 -13.97
C ALA A 178 -12.04 12.68 -13.08
N LYS A 179 -12.05 13.90 -12.56
CA LYS A 179 -11.07 14.38 -11.60
C LYS A 179 -11.22 13.69 -10.23
N GLY A 180 -10.11 13.49 -9.54
CA GLY A 180 -10.07 12.96 -8.20
C GLY A 180 -9.85 11.46 -8.12
N ALA A 181 -10.27 10.87 -7.02
CA ALA A 181 -10.14 9.45 -6.75
C ALA A 181 -11.39 8.90 -6.07
N VAL A 182 -11.56 7.58 -6.13
CA VAL A 182 -12.42 6.83 -5.20
C VAL A 182 -11.55 6.25 -4.11
N TRP A 183 -12.09 6.19 -2.90
CA TRP A 183 -11.33 5.75 -1.74
C TRP A 183 -12.24 5.25 -0.62
N VAL A 184 -11.65 4.44 0.25
CA VAL A 184 -12.22 3.98 1.50
C VAL A 184 -11.14 3.92 2.57
N ALA A 185 -11.46 4.31 3.80
CA ALA A 185 -10.58 4.18 4.94
C ALA A 185 -11.28 3.40 6.06
N VAL A 186 -10.57 2.42 6.63
CA VAL A 186 -11.07 1.59 7.73
C VAL A 186 -10.12 1.69 8.91
N ARG A 187 -10.70 2.01 10.08
CA ARG A 187 -9.97 2.03 11.34
C ARG A 187 -9.67 0.61 11.80
N ILE A 188 -8.42 0.36 12.17
CA ILE A 188 -8.03 -0.91 12.78
C ILE A 188 -8.45 -0.90 14.26
N PRO A 189 -9.14 -1.94 14.75
CA PRO A 189 -9.48 -2.04 16.18
C PRO A 189 -8.25 -1.94 17.06
N ASP A 190 -8.38 -1.29 18.22
CA ASP A 190 -7.27 -1.01 19.11
C ASP A 190 -6.48 -2.26 19.54
N ASP A 191 -7.13 -3.41 19.66
CA ASP A 191 -6.57 -4.68 20.10
C ASP A 191 -6.18 -5.62 18.94
N CYS A 192 -6.11 -5.08 17.71
CA CYS A 192 -5.78 -5.83 16.51
C CYS A 192 -4.50 -5.31 15.84
N ILE A 193 -3.97 -6.17 14.98
CA ILE A 193 -2.94 -5.85 13.98
C ILE A 193 -3.55 -5.95 12.60
N SER A 194 -2.97 -5.22 11.65
CA SER A 194 -3.28 -5.30 10.23
C SER A 194 -2.01 -5.16 9.42
N ALA A 195 -2.06 -5.52 8.15
CA ALA A 195 -0.94 -5.35 7.23
C ALA A 195 -1.46 -5.18 5.80
N HIS A 196 -0.65 -4.61 4.92
CA HIS A 196 -0.88 -4.58 3.48
C HIS A 196 0.46 -4.62 2.72
N ALA A 197 0.43 -5.17 1.52
CA ALA A 197 1.64 -5.48 0.76
C ALA A 197 1.35 -5.53 -0.76
N ASN A 198 1.09 -4.40 -1.37
CA ASN A 198 0.83 -4.23 -2.82
C ASN A 198 -0.44 -4.93 -3.34
N GLN A 199 -1.44 -5.11 -2.48
CA GLN A 199 -2.79 -5.51 -2.86
C GLN A 199 -3.81 -4.75 -2.03
N SER A 200 -4.90 -4.29 -2.67
CA SER A 200 -6.05 -3.73 -1.97
C SER A 200 -6.71 -4.82 -1.12
N ARG A 201 -6.98 -4.52 0.16
CA ARG A 201 -7.47 -5.49 1.14
C ARG A 201 -8.80 -5.12 1.77
N ILE A 202 -9.30 -3.90 1.53
CA ILE A 202 -10.61 -3.51 2.02
C ILE A 202 -11.67 -4.10 1.07
N HIS A 203 -12.22 -5.25 1.45
CA HIS A 203 -13.35 -5.86 0.75
C HIS A 203 -14.66 -5.16 1.15
N ARG A 204 -15.54 -5.83 1.88
CA ARG A 204 -16.78 -5.24 2.38
C ARG A 204 -16.52 -4.39 3.61
N PHE A 205 -17.23 -3.29 3.72
CA PHE A 205 -17.16 -2.38 4.86
C PHE A 205 -18.54 -1.86 5.24
N ASN A 206 -18.72 -1.51 6.52
CA ASN A 206 -20.00 -1.06 7.02
C ASN A 206 -20.25 0.41 6.70
N LEU A 207 -21.07 0.68 5.71
CA LEU A 207 -21.45 2.05 5.27
C LEU A 207 -22.08 2.91 6.39
N LYS A 208 -22.63 2.28 7.42
CA LYS A 208 -23.28 2.98 8.55
C LYS A 208 -22.32 3.29 9.69
N ASP A 209 -21.15 2.67 9.73
CA ASP A 209 -20.17 2.87 10.81
C ASP A 209 -19.32 4.12 10.57
N LYS A 210 -19.91 5.28 10.84
CA LYS A 210 -19.22 6.58 10.69
C LYS A 210 -18.05 6.79 11.66
N LYS A 211 -17.93 5.94 12.68
CA LYS A 211 -16.82 6.00 13.65
C LYS A 211 -15.56 5.32 13.10
N ASN A 212 -15.71 4.20 12.41
CA ASN A 212 -14.59 3.36 12.00
C ASN A 212 -14.42 3.27 10.48
N VAL A 213 -15.30 3.91 9.70
CA VAL A 213 -15.26 3.88 8.24
C VAL A 213 -15.48 5.27 7.66
N MET A 214 -14.59 5.66 6.74
CA MET A 214 -14.71 6.85 5.91
C MET A 214 -14.61 6.42 4.44
N TYR A 215 -15.35 7.06 3.54
CA TYR A 215 -15.29 6.71 2.11
C TYR A 215 -15.76 7.84 1.21
N ALA A 216 -15.32 7.82 -0.05
CA ALA A 216 -15.76 8.75 -1.07
C ALA A 216 -17.28 8.56 -1.32
N ARG A 217 -18.03 9.65 -1.35
CA ARG A 217 -19.51 9.61 -1.52
C ARG A 217 -19.94 8.86 -2.77
N ASP A 218 -19.13 8.91 -3.80
CA ASP A 218 -19.41 8.31 -5.10
C ASP A 218 -18.69 6.97 -5.34
N VAL A 219 -18.05 6.36 -4.34
CA VAL A 219 -17.26 5.13 -4.51
C VAL A 219 -18.09 3.99 -5.14
N ILE A 220 -19.34 3.79 -4.69
CA ILE A 220 -20.20 2.73 -5.21
C ILE A 220 -20.82 3.13 -6.55
N SER A 221 -21.33 4.37 -6.67
CA SER A 221 -21.94 4.83 -7.92
C SER A 221 -20.91 4.90 -9.06
N PHE A 222 -19.67 5.27 -8.76
CA PHE A 222 -18.59 5.23 -9.74
C PHE A 222 -18.27 3.79 -10.17
N ALA A 223 -18.16 2.84 -9.24
CA ALA A 223 -17.96 1.43 -9.58
C ALA A 223 -19.07 0.90 -10.49
N ARG A 224 -20.34 1.26 -10.19
CA ARG A 224 -21.49 0.89 -11.04
C ARG A 224 -21.42 1.53 -12.42
N SER A 225 -21.06 2.80 -12.52
CA SER A 225 -20.95 3.50 -13.81
C SER A 225 -19.90 2.90 -14.73
N LYS A 226 -18.87 2.28 -14.15
CA LYS A 226 -17.81 1.57 -14.87
C LYS A 226 -18.12 0.08 -15.12
N GLY A 227 -19.24 -0.42 -14.59
CA GLY A 227 -19.59 -1.83 -14.70
C GLY A 227 -18.79 -2.78 -13.79
N TYR A 228 -18.02 -2.24 -12.84
CA TYR A 228 -17.19 -3.04 -11.92
C TYR A 228 -17.99 -3.65 -10.77
N PHE A 229 -19.20 -3.15 -10.53
CA PHE A 229 -20.08 -3.66 -9.48
C PHE A 229 -21.55 -3.63 -9.93
N LYS A 230 -22.25 -4.74 -9.61
CA LYS A 230 -23.69 -4.89 -9.79
C LYS A 230 -24.25 -5.57 -8.54
N GLY A 231 -25.00 -4.88 -7.72
CA GLY A 231 -25.51 -5.46 -6.48
C GLY A 231 -26.01 -4.38 -5.54
N ARG A 232 -26.41 -4.78 -4.33
CA ARG A 232 -26.81 -3.86 -3.29
C ARG A 232 -25.58 -3.19 -2.66
N ASP A 233 -25.75 -1.98 -2.12
CA ASP A 233 -24.65 -1.21 -1.54
C ASP A 233 -23.94 -1.94 -0.40
N ASP A 234 -24.66 -2.75 0.39
CA ASP A 234 -24.11 -3.54 1.50
C ASP A 234 -23.28 -4.76 1.04
N GLU A 235 -23.32 -5.09 -0.23
CA GLU A 235 -22.52 -6.15 -0.87
C GLU A 235 -21.25 -5.61 -1.53
N PHE A 236 -21.10 -4.29 -1.57
CA PHE A 236 -19.96 -3.66 -2.24
C PHE A 236 -18.63 -4.01 -1.59
N SER A 237 -17.69 -4.45 -2.42
CA SER A 237 -16.29 -4.70 -2.05
C SER A 237 -15.40 -3.75 -2.84
N PHE A 238 -14.59 -2.95 -2.13
CA PHE A 238 -13.68 -2.00 -2.77
C PHE A 238 -12.59 -2.74 -3.55
N SER A 239 -11.94 -3.70 -2.91
CA SER A 239 -10.87 -4.50 -3.53
C SER A 239 -11.37 -5.22 -4.79
N ASP A 240 -12.51 -5.92 -4.72
CA ASP A 240 -13.03 -6.67 -5.88
C ASP A 240 -13.42 -5.75 -7.05
N ALA A 241 -13.92 -4.55 -6.73
CA ALA A 241 -14.31 -3.58 -7.75
C ALA A 241 -13.10 -2.92 -8.42
N PHE A 242 -12.06 -2.54 -7.67
CA PHE A 242 -11.00 -1.67 -8.16
C PHE A 242 -9.63 -2.35 -8.31
N ALA A 243 -9.40 -3.44 -7.61
CA ALA A 243 -8.17 -4.23 -7.66
C ALA A 243 -8.46 -5.73 -7.54
N PRO A 244 -9.19 -6.32 -8.50
CA PRO A 244 -9.55 -7.73 -8.44
C PRO A 244 -8.30 -8.60 -8.31
N ALA A 245 -8.38 -9.59 -7.41
CA ALA A 245 -7.27 -10.47 -7.11
C ALA A 245 -6.88 -11.33 -8.32
N ASP A 246 -5.59 -11.52 -8.51
CA ASP A 246 -4.98 -12.45 -9.45
C ASP A 246 -3.92 -13.31 -8.74
N PHE A 247 -3.22 -14.15 -9.48
CA PHE A 247 -2.16 -14.97 -8.92
C PHE A 247 -1.07 -14.14 -8.24
N SER A 248 -0.60 -13.07 -8.87
CA SER A 248 0.47 -12.22 -8.34
C SER A 248 0.05 -11.54 -7.04
N SER A 249 -1.15 -10.99 -7.00
CA SER A 249 -1.68 -10.29 -5.82
C SER A 249 -1.83 -11.23 -4.63
N GLN A 250 -2.23 -12.49 -4.85
CA GLN A 250 -2.33 -13.46 -3.76
C GLN A 250 -0.96 -14.02 -3.38
N ARG A 251 -0.22 -14.54 -4.36
CA ARG A 251 1.02 -15.27 -4.06
C ARG A 251 2.19 -14.37 -3.66
N PHE A 252 2.31 -13.19 -4.23
CA PHE A 252 3.45 -12.29 -3.94
C PHE A 252 3.10 -11.13 -3.02
N CYS A 253 1.83 -10.82 -2.83
CA CYS A 253 1.39 -9.72 -1.98
C CYS A 253 0.70 -10.24 -0.72
N GLU A 254 -0.43 -10.91 -0.83
CA GLU A 254 -1.18 -11.43 0.32
C GLU A 254 -0.42 -12.49 1.12
N ALA A 255 0.51 -13.24 0.52
CA ALA A 255 1.37 -14.16 1.27
C ALA A 255 2.28 -13.44 2.28
N ARG A 256 2.74 -12.22 1.99
CA ARG A 256 3.50 -11.40 2.94
C ARG A 256 2.63 -10.96 4.13
N VAL A 257 1.40 -10.57 3.86
CA VAL A 257 0.42 -10.27 4.92
C VAL A 257 0.10 -11.51 5.75
N TRP A 258 -0.10 -12.65 5.09
CA TRP A 258 -0.32 -13.92 5.76
C TRP A 258 0.83 -14.27 6.71
N SER A 259 2.07 -14.12 6.25
CA SER A 259 3.25 -14.38 7.07
C SER A 259 3.30 -13.48 8.30
N LEU A 260 3.08 -12.18 8.14
CA LEU A 260 2.99 -11.23 9.26
C LEU A 260 1.91 -11.62 10.27
N PHE A 261 0.73 -12.03 9.80
CA PHE A 261 -0.33 -12.50 10.71
C PHE A 261 0.04 -13.81 11.38
N ASN A 262 0.65 -14.73 10.65
CA ASN A 262 1.06 -16.04 11.16
C ASN A 262 2.11 -15.96 12.28
N HIS A 263 2.95 -14.91 12.28
CA HIS A 263 3.86 -14.64 13.39
C HIS A 263 3.16 -14.34 14.71
N PHE A 264 1.97 -13.73 14.67
CA PHE A 264 1.35 -13.13 15.85
C PHE A 264 0.00 -13.74 16.23
N THR A 265 -0.60 -14.57 15.38
CA THR A 265 -1.87 -15.23 15.69
C THR A 265 -1.87 -16.68 15.25
N THR A 266 -2.83 -17.45 15.72
CA THR A 266 -2.99 -18.86 15.37
C THR A 266 -4.10 -19.06 14.35
N GLY A 267 -4.13 -20.21 13.67
CA GLY A 267 -5.18 -20.59 12.73
C GLY A 267 -5.06 -19.92 11.35
N MET A 268 -3.87 -19.41 11.03
CA MET A 268 -3.60 -18.84 9.71
C MET A 268 -3.43 -19.88 8.62
N ASP A 269 -3.18 -21.16 8.96
CA ASP A 269 -3.01 -22.24 8.00
C ASP A 269 -4.21 -22.43 7.07
N LYS A 270 -5.42 -22.14 7.55
CA LYS A 270 -6.64 -22.21 6.73
C LYS A 270 -6.64 -21.26 5.54
N TYR A 271 -5.80 -20.20 5.57
CA TYR A 271 -5.67 -19.23 4.49
C TYR A 271 -4.54 -19.53 3.51
N VAL A 272 -3.75 -20.60 3.74
CA VAL A 272 -2.73 -21.06 2.78
C VAL A 272 -3.30 -21.27 1.38
N PRO A 273 -4.48 -21.88 1.18
CA PRO A 273 -5.10 -21.97 -0.15
C PRO A 273 -5.45 -20.64 -0.79
N PHE A 274 -5.67 -19.59 0.01
CA PHE A 274 -5.88 -18.22 -0.51
C PHE A 274 -4.56 -17.63 -1.00
N VAL A 275 -3.50 -17.72 -0.21
CA VAL A 275 -2.22 -17.07 -0.50
C VAL A 275 -1.27 -17.89 -1.38
N ASP A 276 -1.59 -19.16 -1.69
CA ASP A 276 -0.84 -19.95 -2.69
C ASP A 276 -1.12 -19.53 -4.14
N GLY A 277 -2.13 -18.68 -4.34
CA GLY A 277 -2.52 -18.14 -5.64
C GLY A 277 -3.28 -19.13 -6.54
N LYS A 278 -3.59 -20.34 -6.07
CA LYS A 278 -4.24 -21.39 -6.88
C LYS A 278 -5.78 -21.36 -6.77
N HIS A 279 -6.30 -20.74 -5.72
CA HIS A 279 -7.73 -20.81 -5.38
C HIS A 279 -8.42 -19.44 -5.44
N ILE A 280 -8.06 -18.64 -6.45
CA ILE A 280 -8.61 -17.29 -6.63
C ILE A 280 -10.13 -17.36 -6.77
N GLY A 281 -10.84 -16.59 -5.94
CA GLY A 281 -12.30 -16.51 -5.95
C GLY A 281 -13.03 -17.71 -5.36
N THR A 282 -12.35 -18.76 -4.92
CA THR A 282 -12.93 -19.98 -4.34
C THR A 282 -12.51 -20.26 -2.91
N SER A 283 -11.44 -19.62 -2.43
CA SER A 283 -10.96 -19.74 -1.06
C SER A 283 -11.52 -18.67 -0.14
N GLU A 284 -11.45 -18.91 1.16
CA GLU A 284 -11.78 -17.91 2.17
C GLU A 284 -10.78 -16.75 2.13
N VAL A 285 -11.26 -15.52 1.97
CA VAL A 285 -10.43 -14.30 1.95
C VAL A 285 -9.90 -14.03 3.35
N MET A 286 -8.63 -13.64 3.45
CA MET A 286 -8.03 -13.26 4.74
C MET A 286 -8.72 -12.02 5.33
N PRO A 287 -8.91 -11.95 6.65
CA PRO A 287 -9.45 -10.78 7.31
C PRO A 287 -8.53 -9.57 7.15
N LEU A 288 -9.10 -8.37 7.12
CA LEU A 288 -8.34 -7.11 7.05
C LEU A 288 -7.42 -6.92 8.27
N TYR A 289 -7.85 -7.40 9.43
CA TYR A 289 -7.11 -7.33 10.69
C TYR A 289 -7.35 -8.59 11.53
N VAL A 290 -6.41 -8.90 12.40
CA VAL A 290 -6.47 -10.05 13.33
C VAL A 290 -6.07 -9.60 14.74
N LYS A 291 -6.59 -10.32 15.75
CA LYS A 291 -6.17 -10.12 17.13
C LYS A 291 -4.92 -10.96 17.41
N PRO A 292 -3.80 -10.36 17.83
CA PRO A 292 -2.61 -11.12 18.18
C PRO A 292 -2.83 -11.92 19.47
N THR A 293 -2.13 -13.05 19.61
CA THR A 293 -2.20 -13.91 20.80
C THR A 293 -1.49 -13.30 22.02
N GLN A 294 -0.60 -12.35 21.78
CA GLN A 294 0.12 -11.60 22.82
C GLN A 294 0.33 -10.16 22.37
N LEU A 295 0.58 -9.25 23.33
CA LEU A 295 0.92 -7.87 23.03
C LEU A 295 2.30 -7.81 22.37
N LEU A 296 2.43 -6.99 21.33
CA LEU A 296 3.67 -6.83 20.57
C LEU A 296 4.58 -5.78 21.18
N SER A 297 5.87 -6.10 21.29
CA SER A 297 6.92 -5.13 21.56
C SER A 297 7.43 -4.50 20.27
N LEU A 298 8.29 -3.49 20.37
CA LEU A 298 8.99 -2.92 19.22
C LEU A 298 9.88 -3.96 18.54
N GLU A 299 10.55 -4.80 19.33
CA GLU A 299 11.42 -5.87 18.84
C GLU A 299 10.64 -6.92 18.05
N ASP A 300 9.42 -7.27 18.49
CA ASP A 300 8.54 -8.18 17.76
C ASP A 300 8.19 -7.60 16.36
N VAL A 301 7.85 -6.31 16.31
CA VAL A 301 7.57 -5.60 15.06
C VAL A 301 8.80 -5.53 14.14
N MET A 302 9.96 -5.18 14.70
CA MET A 302 11.22 -5.14 13.95
C MET A 302 11.63 -6.52 13.43
N SER A 303 11.37 -7.58 14.20
CA SER A 303 11.63 -8.96 13.79
C SER A 303 10.72 -9.38 12.63
N ALA A 304 9.43 -9.05 12.72
CA ALA A 304 8.46 -9.36 11.66
C ALA A 304 8.84 -8.69 10.32
N MET A 305 9.40 -7.48 10.35
CA MET A 305 9.87 -6.81 9.13
C MET A 305 11.15 -7.43 8.53
N ARG A 306 11.75 -8.43 9.18
CA ARG A 306 12.89 -9.22 8.68
C ARG A 306 12.48 -10.62 8.24
N ASP A 307 11.20 -10.92 8.14
CA ASP A 307 10.65 -12.22 7.76
C ASP A 307 11.05 -12.63 6.34
N HIS A 308 11.42 -13.91 6.17
CA HIS A 308 11.71 -14.55 4.88
C HIS A 308 10.89 -15.82 4.70
N TYR A 309 9.72 -15.90 5.31
CA TYR A 309 8.84 -17.06 5.33
C TYR A 309 9.44 -18.28 6.06
N GLU A 310 10.38 -18.08 6.99
CA GLU A 310 11.06 -19.17 7.70
C GLU A 310 10.05 -20.12 8.36
N ASN A 311 10.28 -21.42 8.19
CA ASN A 311 9.45 -22.51 8.74
C ASN A 311 8.00 -22.52 8.23
N THR A 312 7.73 -21.92 7.09
CA THR A 312 6.42 -21.95 6.42
C THR A 312 6.46 -22.78 5.13
N PRO A 313 5.32 -23.06 4.48
CA PRO A 313 5.31 -23.67 3.14
C PRO A 313 5.99 -22.82 2.05
N PHE A 314 6.27 -21.56 2.34
CA PHE A 314 6.87 -20.59 1.42
C PHE A 314 8.34 -20.28 1.76
N ASP A 315 8.97 -21.07 2.61
CA ASP A 315 10.35 -20.88 3.05
C ASP A 315 11.33 -20.87 1.86
N GLY A 316 11.84 -19.68 1.55
CA GLY A 316 12.73 -19.44 0.43
C GLY A 316 14.09 -20.12 0.51
N THR A 317 14.46 -20.70 1.68
CA THR A 317 15.70 -21.49 1.85
C THR A 317 15.56 -22.91 1.33
N LYS A 318 14.34 -23.37 1.07
CA LYS A 318 14.01 -24.76 0.70
C LYS A 318 13.55 -24.90 -0.74
N ASP A 319 13.35 -23.81 -1.47
CA ASP A 319 12.91 -23.85 -2.85
C ASP A 319 14.09 -24.04 -3.84
N ALA A 320 13.78 -24.30 -5.11
CA ALA A 320 14.77 -24.49 -6.16
C ALA A 320 15.68 -23.28 -6.40
N GLY A 321 15.22 -22.06 -6.04
CA GLY A 321 15.97 -20.82 -6.20
C GLY A 321 16.97 -20.56 -5.08
N SER A 322 16.95 -21.32 -3.99
CA SER A 322 17.85 -21.14 -2.83
C SER A 322 19.29 -21.55 -3.11
N GLY A 323 19.50 -22.38 -4.13
CA GLY A 323 20.79 -22.94 -4.49
C GLY A 323 21.34 -23.85 -3.40
N VAL A 324 22.61 -24.25 -3.54
CA VAL A 324 23.28 -25.19 -2.63
C VAL A 324 23.50 -24.63 -1.20
N TRP A 325 23.39 -23.33 -1.04
CA TRP A 325 23.62 -22.64 0.23
C TRP A 325 22.31 -22.36 1.02
N GLY A 326 21.16 -22.71 0.46
CA GLY A 326 19.87 -22.43 1.08
C GLY A 326 19.63 -20.93 1.33
N ALA A 327 20.07 -20.06 0.41
CA ALA A 327 19.95 -18.62 0.58
C ALA A 327 18.48 -18.15 0.41
N PRO A 328 17.90 -17.42 1.39
CA PRO A 328 16.54 -16.90 1.28
C PRO A 328 16.44 -15.74 0.28
N TYR A 329 17.57 -15.14 -0.06
CA TYR A 329 17.65 -13.97 -0.92
C TYR A 329 17.82 -14.35 -2.38
N ARG A 330 17.24 -13.53 -3.25
CA ARG A 330 17.40 -13.63 -4.70
C ARG A 330 18.11 -12.37 -5.22
N PRO A 331 19.26 -12.51 -5.91
CA PRO A 331 20.03 -11.36 -6.40
C PRO A 331 19.26 -10.55 -7.46
N SER A 332 18.32 -11.18 -8.14
CA SER A 332 17.32 -10.51 -9.00
C SER A 332 16.06 -11.36 -9.04
N PRO A 333 14.88 -10.76 -9.27
CA PRO A 333 13.68 -11.54 -9.50
C PRO A 333 13.88 -12.43 -10.72
N LEU A 334 13.74 -13.75 -10.56
CA LEU A 334 13.59 -14.63 -11.70
C LEU A 334 12.19 -14.43 -12.25
N THR A 335 12.11 -14.15 -13.52
CA THR A 335 10.87 -14.11 -14.26
C THR A 335 10.89 -15.22 -15.29
N TRP A 336 9.80 -15.94 -15.40
CA TRP A 336 9.63 -16.95 -16.44
C TRP A 336 8.20 -16.89 -16.98
N GLU A 337 8.02 -17.47 -18.14
CA GLU A 337 6.72 -17.61 -18.77
C GLU A 337 6.37 -19.09 -18.90
N HIS A 338 5.16 -19.44 -18.52
CA HIS A 338 4.61 -20.77 -18.70
C HIS A 338 3.14 -20.65 -19.13
N GLU A 339 2.78 -21.30 -20.25
CA GLU A 339 1.44 -21.26 -20.83
C GLU A 339 0.88 -19.84 -21.02
N GLY A 340 1.73 -18.91 -21.47
CA GLY A 340 1.38 -17.51 -21.71
C GLY A 340 1.18 -16.66 -20.44
N LYS A 341 1.49 -17.20 -19.27
CA LYS A 341 1.47 -16.47 -18.00
C LYS A 341 2.88 -16.16 -17.53
N LYS A 342 3.09 -14.94 -17.08
CA LYS A 342 4.35 -14.52 -16.46
C LYS A 342 4.34 -14.86 -14.97
N TYR A 343 5.44 -15.40 -14.51
CA TYR A 343 5.69 -15.74 -13.12
C TYR A 343 6.92 -14.98 -12.63
N PHE A 344 6.92 -14.63 -11.37
CA PHE A 344 8.02 -13.94 -10.72
C PHE A 344 8.49 -14.75 -9.53
N ASN A 345 9.72 -14.50 -9.11
CA ASN A 345 10.18 -15.00 -7.83
C ASN A 345 9.30 -14.48 -6.71
N GLU A 346 9.11 -15.36 -5.79
CA GLU A 346 8.55 -15.09 -4.51
C GLU A 346 9.32 -14.00 -3.77
N ARG A 347 8.60 -13.08 -3.15
CA ARG A 347 9.16 -12.02 -2.34
C ARG A 347 8.66 -12.15 -0.90
N PRO A 348 9.55 -12.38 0.07
CA PRO A 348 9.21 -12.27 1.49
C PRO A 348 9.02 -10.82 1.92
N VAL A 349 8.69 -10.60 3.19
CA VAL A 349 8.58 -9.26 3.78
C VAL A 349 9.92 -8.53 3.70
N SER A 350 11.02 -9.19 4.06
CA SER A 350 12.36 -8.67 3.91
C SER A 350 12.98 -9.13 2.60
N THR A 351 13.47 -8.22 1.79
CA THR A 351 14.05 -8.51 0.48
C THR A 351 15.50 -8.03 0.38
N HIS A 352 16.18 -8.39 -0.71
CA HIS A 352 17.51 -7.85 -1.06
C HIS A 352 17.47 -6.44 -1.63
N GLN A 353 16.29 -5.98 -2.00
CA GLN A 353 16.13 -4.64 -2.52
C GLN A 353 16.31 -3.65 -1.38
N ALA A 354 16.78 -2.45 -1.67
CA ALA A 354 16.88 -1.43 -0.65
C ALA A 354 15.50 -1.22 -0.02
N SER A 355 15.41 -1.49 1.27
CA SER A 355 14.23 -1.25 2.09
C SER A 355 14.56 -0.12 3.06
N PHE A 356 13.71 0.88 3.18
CA PHE A 356 13.88 2.03 4.09
C PHE A 356 12.55 2.53 4.62
#